data_a5502765e4a9cdd96f38a80f3382815a
#
_entry.id   a5502765e4a9cdd96f38a80f3382815a
#
_cell.length_a   1.000
_cell.length_b   1.000
_cell.length_c   1.000
_cell.angle_alpha   90.00
_cell.angle_beta   90.00
_cell.angle_gamma   90.00
#
_symmetry.space_group_name_H-M   'P 1'
#
loop_
_entity.id
_entity.type
_entity.pdbx_description
1 polymer ?
#
loop_
_entity_poly.entity_id
_entity_poly.type
_entity_poly.pdbx_seq_one_letter_code
_entity_poly.pdbx_strand_id
1 'polypeptide(L)'
;MNLLYTPWNKLYSAKYINDHNLRFSNTFWDDFPFNLSVIRDVERVGVTSKKYYHFMRARAESETTKYRSDMYEKREEEHQWMLDLYKHWQIKDYKSMEMIHRRYIERVVGCIENVTTPNCTLSTAEKKAEIHKILNNPNVARALRMAQPRSSYMKLMLKPIKWKNVNLAYMEGKFISSIKQKNVKMFASLKAKR
;
A
#
# COMPACT_ATOMS: atom_id res chain seq x y z
N MET A 1 1.69 11.70 2.42
CA MET A 1 2.32 10.41 2.08
C MET A 1 2.20 10.03 0.60
N ASN A 2 1.06 10.25 -0.05
CA ASN A 2 0.91 9.91 -1.48
C ASN A 2 1.94 10.58 -2.40
N LEU A 3 2.45 11.74 -2.03
CA LEU A 3 3.47 12.44 -2.80
C LEU A 3 4.82 11.71 -2.89
N LEU A 4 5.10 10.76 -2.00
CA LEU A 4 6.37 10.00 -1.99
C LEU A 4 6.38 8.82 -2.95
N TYR A 5 5.20 8.36 -3.43
CA TYR A 5 5.11 7.11 -4.18
C TYR A 5 5.46 7.21 -5.65
N THR A 6 5.33 8.40 -6.22
CA THR A 6 5.43 8.55 -7.67
C THR A 6 6.55 9.49 -8.06
N PRO A 7 7.41 9.15 -9.04
CA PRO A 7 8.48 10.01 -9.51
C PRO A 7 7.96 11.09 -10.47
N TRP A 8 6.88 10.83 -11.20
CA TRP A 8 6.36 11.71 -12.25
C TRP A 8 5.76 13.04 -11.75
N ASN A 9 5.56 13.21 -10.47
CA ASN A 9 5.14 14.47 -9.84
C ASN A 9 6.30 15.24 -9.19
N LYS A 10 7.53 14.95 -9.57
CA LYS A 10 8.74 15.52 -9.00
C LYS A 10 9.74 15.94 -10.07
N LEU A 11 10.55 16.90 -9.73
CA LEU A 11 11.78 17.23 -10.43
C LEU A 11 12.97 16.95 -9.49
N TYR A 12 13.99 16.32 -9.99
CA TYR A 12 15.16 15.94 -9.23
C TYR A 12 16.39 16.69 -9.72
N SER A 13 17.29 17.08 -8.83
CA SER A 13 18.59 17.57 -9.22
C SER A 13 19.40 16.43 -9.83
N ALA A 14 19.76 16.54 -11.11
CA ALA A 14 20.61 15.55 -11.77
C ALA A 14 21.97 15.40 -11.07
N LYS A 15 22.54 16.51 -10.59
CA LYS A 15 23.76 16.48 -9.81
C LYS A 15 23.60 15.64 -8.55
N TYR A 16 22.53 15.86 -7.75
CA TYR A 16 22.26 15.10 -6.53
C TYR A 16 22.10 13.59 -6.82
N ILE A 17 21.30 13.24 -7.83
CA ILE A 17 21.08 11.84 -8.24
C ILE A 17 22.40 11.14 -8.61
N ASN A 18 23.26 11.83 -9.35
CA ASN A 18 24.54 11.27 -9.80
C ASN A 18 25.57 11.19 -8.68
N ASP A 19 25.71 12.24 -7.87
CA ASP A 19 26.66 12.29 -6.75
C ASP A 19 26.38 11.18 -5.72
N HIS A 20 25.11 10.85 -5.50
CA HIS A 20 24.68 9.79 -4.57
C HIS A 20 24.46 8.43 -5.26
N ASN A 21 24.77 8.32 -6.56
CA ASN A 21 24.56 7.12 -7.36
C ASN A 21 23.15 6.49 -7.21
N LEU A 22 22.10 7.33 -7.13
CA LEU A 22 20.74 6.88 -6.97
C LEU A 22 20.21 6.31 -8.29
N ARG A 23 19.64 5.11 -8.25
CA ARG A 23 19.09 4.41 -9.42
C ARG A 23 17.78 3.73 -9.05
N PHE A 24 16.92 3.53 -10.05
CA PHE A 24 15.76 2.65 -9.92
C PHE A 24 16.23 1.22 -9.73
N SER A 25 15.61 0.50 -8.83
CA SER A 25 15.86 -0.92 -8.63
C SER A 25 15.12 -1.74 -9.70
N ASN A 26 15.67 -2.89 -10.09
CA ASN A 26 15.00 -3.79 -11.03
C ASN A 26 13.93 -4.64 -10.32
N THR A 27 12.91 -3.99 -9.80
CA THR A 27 11.78 -4.63 -9.10
C THR A 27 10.48 -3.94 -9.45
N PHE A 28 9.38 -4.65 -9.31
CA PHE A 28 8.06 -4.01 -9.41
C PHE A 28 7.86 -3.01 -8.26
N TRP A 29 7.29 -1.83 -8.57
CA TRP A 29 7.17 -0.68 -7.66
C TRP A 29 8.50 -0.04 -7.26
N ASP A 30 9.46 -0.05 -8.14
CA ASP A 30 10.76 0.61 -8.00
C ASP A 30 10.67 2.13 -7.75
N ASP A 31 9.58 2.75 -8.14
CA ASP A 31 9.27 4.16 -7.89
C ASP A 31 9.40 4.54 -6.42
N PHE A 32 8.85 3.71 -5.53
CA PHE A 32 8.78 4.04 -4.12
C PHE A 32 10.14 3.99 -3.42
N PRO A 33 10.92 2.88 -3.50
CA PRO A 33 12.26 2.84 -2.90
C PRO A 33 13.20 3.88 -3.51
N PHE A 34 13.10 4.17 -4.82
CA PHE A 34 13.86 5.25 -5.44
C PHE A 34 13.54 6.60 -4.78
N ASN A 35 12.27 6.95 -4.65
CA ASN A 35 11.87 8.20 -4.00
C ASN A 35 12.31 8.26 -2.53
N LEU A 36 12.25 7.15 -1.79
CA LEU A 36 12.73 7.11 -0.42
C LEU A 36 14.24 7.33 -0.34
N SER A 37 15.02 6.76 -1.27
CA SER A 37 16.47 7.00 -1.35
C SER A 37 16.79 8.46 -1.63
N VAL A 38 16.02 9.12 -2.51
CA VAL A 38 16.21 10.55 -2.81
C VAL A 38 15.90 11.41 -1.59
N ILE A 39 14.75 11.20 -0.93
CA ILE A 39 14.32 12.10 0.16
C ILE A 39 15.02 11.84 1.49
N ARG A 40 15.71 10.72 1.62
CA ARG A 40 16.35 10.30 2.86
C ARG A 40 17.31 11.36 3.40
N ASP A 41 18.12 11.94 2.53
CA ASP A 41 19.21 12.85 2.90
C ASP A 41 19.13 14.20 2.13
N VAL A 42 18.01 14.48 1.44
CA VAL A 42 17.81 15.74 0.76
C VAL A 42 17.62 16.90 1.75
N GLU A 43 18.38 17.96 1.57
CA GLU A 43 18.34 19.12 2.48
C GLU A 43 17.28 20.15 2.12
N ARG A 44 16.96 20.28 0.83
CA ARG A 44 16.05 21.32 0.33
C ARG A 44 14.99 20.75 -0.59
N VAL A 45 13.74 21.04 -0.28
CA VAL A 45 12.57 20.64 -1.08
C VAL A 45 11.74 21.86 -1.42
N GLY A 46 11.52 22.09 -2.72
CA GLY A 46 10.54 23.07 -3.21
C GLY A 46 9.20 22.41 -3.48
N VAL A 47 8.11 23.10 -3.14
CA VAL A 47 6.75 22.63 -3.40
C VAL A 47 6.01 23.65 -4.26
N THR A 48 5.28 23.18 -5.29
CA THR A 48 4.45 24.02 -6.15
C THR A 48 3.04 23.47 -6.26
N SER A 49 2.06 24.36 -6.37
CA SER A 49 0.66 24.01 -6.66
C SER A 49 0.36 23.92 -8.16
N LYS A 50 1.31 24.27 -9.02
CA LYS A 50 1.14 24.22 -10.48
C LYS A 50 1.03 22.75 -10.94
N LYS A 51 0.22 22.52 -11.97
CA LYS A 51 -0.05 21.19 -12.53
C LYS A 51 0.75 21.01 -13.83
N TYR A 52 1.84 20.24 -13.77
CA TYR A 52 2.72 20.00 -14.92
C TYR A 52 2.55 18.63 -15.57
N TYR A 53 1.90 17.67 -14.88
CA TYR A 53 1.75 16.30 -15.35
C TYR A 53 0.30 15.83 -15.25
N HIS A 54 -0.21 15.22 -16.32
CA HIS A 54 -1.56 14.67 -16.42
C HIS A 54 -1.52 13.14 -16.42
N PHE A 55 -1.91 12.53 -15.31
CA PHE A 55 -1.97 11.08 -15.18
C PHE A 55 -3.32 10.54 -15.69
N MET A 56 -3.29 9.81 -16.81
CA MET A 56 -4.48 9.19 -17.41
C MET A 56 -4.84 7.89 -16.69
N ARG A 57 -6.01 7.87 -16.01
CA ARG A 57 -6.46 6.71 -15.21
C ARG A 57 -7.34 5.70 -15.96
N ALA A 58 -7.76 6.02 -17.19
CA ALA A 58 -8.78 5.26 -17.93
C ALA A 58 -8.20 4.20 -18.88
N ARG A 59 -7.08 3.57 -18.54
CA ARG A 59 -6.57 2.45 -19.35
C ARG A 59 -7.22 1.15 -18.89
N ALA A 60 -7.80 0.39 -19.84
CA ALA A 60 -8.45 -0.89 -19.59
C ALA A 60 -7.46 -1.95 -19.08
N GLU A 61 -6.19 -1.86 -19.47
CA GLU A 61 -5.11 -2.74 -19.03
C GLU A 61 -4.16 -1.99 -18.11
N SER A 62 -4.34 -2.14 -16.82
CA SER A 62 -3.41 -1.63 -15.81
C SER A 62 -2.76 -2.80 -15.10
N GLU A 63 -1.43 -2.81 -15.02
CA GLU A 63 -0.65 -3.79 -14.24
C GLU A 63 -1.10 -3.86 -12.77
N THR A 64 -1.67 -2.76 -12.26
CA THR A 64 -2.16 -2.68 -10.87
C THR A 64 -3.47 -3.40 -10.61
N THR A 65 -4.15 -3.91 -11.65
CA THR A 65 -5.43 -4.64 -11.53
C THR A 65 -5.27 -6.16 -11.63
N LYS A 66 -4.11 -6.64 -12.05
CA LYS A 66 -3.81 -8.07 -12.16
C LYS A 66 -3.54 -8.68 -10.77
N TYR A 67 -3.87 -9.97 -10.62
CA TYR A 67 -3.42 -10.76 -9.48
C TYR A 67 -1.88 -10.80 -9.42
N ARG A 68 -1.34 -10.68 -8.22
CA ARG A 68 0.10 -10.78 -7.96
C ARG A 68 0.37 -11.68 -6.77
N SER A 69 1.16 -12.71 -6.97
CA SER A 69 1.57 -13.64 -5.91
C SER A 69 2.47 -12.99 -4.86
N ASP A 70 3.30 -12.02 -5.27
CA ASP A 70 4.26 -11.31 -4.42
C ASP A 70 3.69 -10.05 -3.73
N MET A 71 2.39 -9.80 -3.86
CA MET A 71 1.76 -8.56 -3.36
C MET A 71 2.01 -8.35 -1.85
N TYR A 72 1.86 -9.40 -1.06
CA TYR A 72 1.99 -9.29 0.39
C TYR A 72 3.45 -9.02 0.81
N GLU A 73 4.40 -9.75 0.24
CA GLU A 73 5.82 -9.56 0.48
C GLU A 73 6.25 -8.12 0.14
N LYS A 74 5.77 -7.60 -0.99
CA LYS A 74 6.06 -6.21 -1.39
C LYS A 74 5.43 -5.18 -0.44
N ARG A 75 4.31 -5.48 0.22
CA ARG A 75 3.74 -4.59 1.25
C ARG A 75 4.48 -4.66 2.57
N GLU A 76 5.05 -5.81 2.91
CA GLU A 76 5.97 -5.94 4.04
C GLU A 76 7.24 -5.10 3.81
N GLU A 77 7.86 -5.22 2.63
CA GLU A 77 9.03 -4.40 2.24
C GLU A 77 8.70 -2.90 2.31
N GLU A 78 7.59 -2.47 1.71
CA GLU A 78 7.12 -1.08 1.75
C GLU A 78 6.99 -0.55 3.18
N HIS A 79 6.43 -1.37 4.06
CA HIS A 79 6.27 -1.02 5.47
C HIS A 79 7.62 -0.89 6.17
N GLN A 80 8.53 -1.83 5.94
CA GLN A 80 9.88 -1.81 6.53
C GLN A 80 10.67 -0.59 6.06
N TRP A 81 10.67 -0.27 4.76
CA TRP A 81 11.34 0.91 4.23
C TRP A 81 10.87 2.21 4.88
N MET A 82 9.57 2.33 5.16
CA MET A 82 9.04 3.49 5.86
C MET A 82 9.51 3.56 7.32
N LEU A 83 9.55 2.43 8.01
CA LEU A 83 10.08 2.36 9.38
C LEU A 83 11.56 2.72 9.43
N ASP A 84 12.34 2.23 8.47
CA ASP A 84 13.78 2.51 8.37
C ASP A 84 14.05 3.99 8.07
N LEU A 85 13.28 4.60 7.18
CA LEU A 85 13.37 6.03 6.88
C LEU A 85 13.06 6.88 8.11
N TYR A 86 12.00 6.57 8.85
CA TYR A 86 11.64 7.30 10.06
C TYR A 86 12.64 7.08 11.19
N LYS A 87 13.22 5.89 11.28
CA LYS A 87 14.33 5.60 12.19
C LYS A 87 15.57 6.44 11.84
N HIS A 88 15.91 6.56 10.55
CA HIS A 88 17.00 7.39 10.06
C HIS A 88 16.79 8.86 10.44
N TRP A 89 15.58 9.38 10.26
CA TRP A 89 15.20 10.73 10.66
C TRP A 89 14.95 10.92 12.15
N GLN A 90 15.11 9.87 12.95
CA GLN A 90 14.85 9.85 14.41
C GLN A 90 13.42 10.25 14.80
N ILE A 91 12.45 10.09 13.87
CA ILE A 91 11.03 10.36 14.10
C ILE A 91 10.40 9.21 14.87
N LYS A 92 9.91 9.49 16.09
CA LYS A 92 9.33 8.48 17.00
C LYS A 92 7.98 8.89 17.57
N ASP A 93 7.47 10.06 17.17
CA ASP A 93 6.21 10.55 17.70
C ASP A 93 5.03 9.63 17.33
N TYR A 94 4.04 9.56 18.21
CA TYR A 94 2.90 8.66 18.06
C TYR A 94 2.12 8.89 16.75
N LYS A 95 1.90 10.16 16.35
CA LYS A 95 1.12 10.53 15.18
C LYS A 95 1.77 10.02 13.87
N SER A 96 3.09 10.17 13.79
CA SER A 96 3.88 9.70 12.65
C SER A 96 3.91 8.16 12.56
N MET A 97 4.11 7.50 13.69
CA MET A 97 4.10 6.04 13.76
C MET A 97 2.70 5.46 13.49
N GLU A 98 1.64 6.07 14.03
CA GLU A 98 0.25 5.71 13.71
C GLU A 98 0.00 5.77 12.20
N MET A 99 0.43 6.84 11.55
CA MET A 99 0.24 7.01 10.11
C MET A 99 0.89 5.91 9.29
N ILE A 100 2.11 5.47 9.64
CA ILE A 100 2.81 4.36 8.96
C ILE A 100 2.04 3.06 9.17
N HIS A 101 1.70 2.74 10.41
CA HIS A 101 1.01 1.49 10.75
C HIS A 101 -0.41 1.44 10.17
N ARG A 102 -1.15 2.55 10.20
CA ARG A 102 -2.47 2.63 9.58
C ARG A 102 -2.38 2.38 8.08
N ARG A 103 -1.43 3.01 7.40
CA ARG A 103 -1.23 2.78 5.97
C ARG A 103 -0.91 1.32 5.66
N TYR A 104 -0.03 0.70 6.44
CA TYR A 104 0.29 -0.71 6.26
C TYR A 104 -0.96 -1.60 6.43
N ILE A 105 -1.76 -1.39 7.46
CA ILE A 105 -3.00 -2.16 7.68
C ILE A 105 -4.01 -1.95 6.55
N GLU A 106 -4.12 -0.75 6.00
CA GLU A 106 -4.94 -0.48 4.82
C GLU A 106 -4.44 -1.26 3.58
N ARG A 107 -3.12 -1.48 3.47
CA ARG A 107 -2.51 -2.30 2.41
C ARG A 107 -2.75 -3.80 2.64
N VAL A 108 -2.74 -4.25 3.88
CA VAL A 108 -3.07 -5.65 4.24
C VAL A 108 -4.48 -6.02 3.77
N VAL A 109 -5.47 -5.14 3.94
CA VAL A 109 -6.81 -5.33 3.35
C VAL A 109 -6.74 -5.52 1.84
N GLY A 110 -5.91 -4.71 1.16
CA GLY A 110 -5.67 -4.86 -0.28
C GLY A 110 -4.98 -6.18 -0.68
N CYS A 111 -4.14 -6.75 0.19
CA CYS A 111 -3.52 -8.06 -0.04
C CYS A 111 -4.56 -9.20 0.05
N ILE A 112 -5.45 -9.16 1.04
CA ILE A 112 -6.57 -10.12 1.15
C ILE A 112 -7.47 -10.03 -0.09
N GLU A 113 -7.74 -8.82 -0.54
CA GLU A 113 -8.51 -8.58 -1.76
C GLU A 113 -7.81 -9.15 -3.00
N ASN A 114 -6.49 -8.97 -3.14
CA ASN A 114 -5.69 -9.54 -4.22
C ASN A 114 -5.77 -11.07 -4.26
N VAL A 115 -5.65 -11.73 -3.11
CA VAL A 115 -5.75 -13.20 -3.00
C VAL A 115 -7.16 -13.70 -3.37
N THR A 116 -8.19 -12.91 -3.09
CA THR A 116 -9.60 -13.29 -3.34
C THR A 116 -10.13 -12.83 -4.71
N THR A 117 -9.31 -12.14 -5.51
CA THR A 117 -9.73 -11.73 -6.87
C THR A 117 -10.05 -12.94 -7.74
N PRO A 118 -11.03 -12.86 -8.65
CA PRO A 118 -11.35 -13.95 -9.59
C PRO A 118 -10.17 -14.40 -10.46
N ASN A 119 -9.26 -13.48 -10.77
CA ASN A 119 -8.07 -13.77 -11.58
C ASN A 119 -6.96 -14.50 -10.79
N CYS A 120 -7.14 -14.72 -9.49
CA CYS A 120 -6.21 -15.49 -8.68
C CYS A 120 -6.40 -16.98 -8.94
N THR A 121 -5.34 -17.65 -9.40
CA THR A 121 -5.33 -19.08 -9.80
C THR A 121 -5.28 -20.05 -8.63
N LEU A 122 -5.03 -19.57 -7.41
CA LEU A 122 -4.98 -20.39 -6.21
C LEU A 122 -6.35 -21.05 -5.92
N SER A 123 -6.34 -22.26 -5.43
CA SER A 123 -7.51 -22.95 -4.88
C SER A 123 -8.07 -22.22 -3.64
N THR A 124 -9.29 -22.52 -3.26
CA THR A 124 -9.89 -21.94 -2.05
C THR A 124 -9.07 -22.27 -0.79
N ALA A 125 -8.50 -23.46 -0.70
CA ALA A 125 -7.67 -23.86 0.42
C ALA A 125 -6.37 -23.05 0.49
N GLU A 126 -5.68 -22.89 -0.63
CA GLU A 126 -4.46 -22.07 -0.74
C GLU A 126 -4.73 -20.59 -0.45
N LYS A 127 -5.83 -20.03 -0.98
CA LYS A 127 -6.26 -18.66 -0.65
C LYS A 127 -6.46 -18.46 0.84
N LYS A 128 -7.09 -19.41 1.53
CA LYS A 128 -7.27 -19.34 2.98
C LYS A 128 -5.96 -19.51 3.74
N ALA A 129 -5.04 -20.34 3.25
CA ALA A 129 -3.71 -20.50 3.82
C ALA A 129 -2.90 -19.20 3.73
N GLU A 130 -2.92 -18.52 2.58
CA GLU A 130 -2.27 -17.20 2.43
C GLU A 130 -2.90 -16.14 3.36
N ILE A 131 -4.23 -16.10 3.45
CA ILE A 131 -4.91 -15.20 4.40
C ILE A 131 -4.51 -15.53 5.84
N HIS A 132 -4.43 -16.81 6.22
CA HIS A 132 -3.99 -17.22 7.55
C HIS A 132 -2.56 -16.73 7.85
N LYS A 133 -1.62 -16.87 6.90
CA LYS A 133 -0.26 -16.33 7.00
C LYS A 133 -0.27 -14.82 7.26
N ILE A 134 -1.05 -14.07 6.49
CA ILE A 134 -1.21 -12.61 6.64
C ILE A 134 -1.75 -12.24 8.03
N LEU A 135 -2.85 -12.88 8.48
CA LEU A 135 -3.50 -12.55 9.74
C LEU A 135 -2.66 -12.87 10.98
N ASN A 136 -1.73 -13.81 10.86
CA ASN A 136 -0.84 -14.21 11.96
C ASN A 136 0.54 -13.55 11.93
N ASN A 137 0.80 -12.67 10.95
CA ASN A 137 2.06 -11.94 10.90
C ASN A 137 2.21 -10.98 12.09
N PRO A 138 3.35 -11.00 12.82
CA PRO A 138 3.62 -10.11 13.94
C PRO A 138 3.53 -8.61 13.60
N ASN A 139 3.91 -8.22 12.37
CA ASN A 139 3.83 -6.84 11.90
C ASN A 139 2.37 -6.38 11.78
N VAL A 140 1.48 -7.26 11.30
CA VAL A 140 0.03 -7.00 11.25
C VAL A 140 -0.52 -6.79 12.68
N ALA A 141 -0.16 -7.68 13.62
CA ALA A 141 -0.59 -7.56 15.01
C ALA A 141 -0.08 -6.26 15.67
N ARG A 142 1.17 -5.88 15.39
CA ARG A 142 1.76 -4.61 15.88
C ARG A 142 1.02 -3.41 15.30
N ALA A 143 0.82 -3.40 14.00
CA ALA A 143 0.16 -2.29 13.32
C ALA A 143 -1.30 -2.11 13.76
N LEU A 144 -2.04 -3.19 14.00
CA LEU A 144 -3.42 -3.13 14.51
C LEU A 144 -3.55 -2.47 15.89
N ARG A 145 -2.50 -2.53 16.73
CA ARG A 145 -2.50 -1.87 18.04
C ARG A 145 -2.36 -0.35 17.95
N MET A 146 -1.71 0.13 16.90
CA MET A 146 -1.42 1.57 16.72
C MET A 146 -2.35 2.24 15.72
N ALA A 147 -2.76 1.53 14.67
CA ALA A 147 -3.53 2.09 13.58
C ALA A 147 -4.94 2.53 14.01
N GLN A 148 -5.30 3.77 13.68
CA GLN A 148 -6.64 4.32 13.89
C GLN A 148 -7.34 4.47 12.52
N PRO A 149 -8.26 3.58 12.16
CA PRO A 149 -8.96 3.65 10.89
C PRO A 149 -9.84 4.90 10.83
N ARG A 150 -9.69 5.69 9.74
CA ARG A 150 -10.34 6.99 9.58
C ARG A 150 -11.77 6.93 9.06
N SER A 151 -12.21 5.79 8.53
CA SER A 151 -13.57 5.61 8.01
C SER A 151 -14.27 4.43 8.62
N SER A 152 -15.62 4.49 8.70
CA SER A 152 -16.45 3.36 9.16
C SER A 152 -16.28 2.13 8.28
N TYR A 153 -16.08 2.34 6.96
CA TYR A 153 -15.73 1.26 6.04
C TYR A 153 -14.46 0.53 6.48
N MET A 154 -13.37 1.26 6.72
CA MET A 154 -12.11 0.64 7.13
C MET A 154 -12.23 -0.02 8.51
N LYS A 155 -12.99 0.56 9.45
CA LYS A 155 -13.29 -0.08 10.75
C LYS A 155 -13.95 -1.45 10.57
N LEU A 156 -14.88 -1.57 9.61
CA LEU A 156 -15.54 -2.84 9.28
C LEU A 156 -14.54 -3.83 8.68
N MET A 157 -13.79 -3.41 7.64
CA MET A 157 -12.80 -4.25 6.95
C MET A 157 -11.68 -4.79 7.85
N LEU A 158 -11.40 -4.15 8.97
CA LEU A 158 -10.38 -4.61 9.93
C LEU A 158 -10.90 -5.60 10.98
N LYS A 159 -12.23 -5.81 11.08
CA LYS A 159 -12.78 -6.76 12.07
C LYS A 159 -12.30 -8.20 11.87
N PRO A 160 -12.37 -8.79 10.66
CA PRO A 160 -11.87 -10.15 10.43
C PRO A 160 -10.38 -10.29 10.75
N ILE A 161 -9.60 -9.26 10.43
CA ILE A 161 -8.15 -9.23 10.68
C ILE A 161 -7.88 -9.21 12.19
N LYS A 162 -8.58 -8.35 12.94
CA LYS A 162 -8.49 -8.28 14.41
C LYS A 162 -8.87 -9.59 15.09
N TRP A 163 -9.89 -10.26 14.59
CA TRP A 163 -10.37 -11.53 15.13
C TRP A 163 -9.58 -12.74 14.60
N LYS A 164 -8.63 -12.51 13.70
CA LYS A 164 -7.90 -13.57 12.99
C LYS A 164 -8.82 -14.61 12.34
N ASN A 165 -10.00 -14.18 11.90
CA ASN A 165 -10.99 -15.06 11.29
C ASN A 165 -10.76 -15.14 9.78
N VAL A 166 -10.10 -16.22 9.35
CA VAL A 166 -9.73 -16.48 7.95
C VAL A 166 -10.96 -16.58 7.04
N ASN A 167 -12.03 -17.26 7.51
CA ASN A 167 -13.23 -17.44 6.69
C ASN A 167 -13.94 -16.11 6.43
N LEU A 168 -14.07 -15.30 7.47
CA LEU A 168 -14.70 -13.98 7.35
C LEU A 168 -13.86 -13.05 6.47
N ALA A 169 -12.52 -13.03 6.64
CA ALA A 169 -11.62 -12.25 5.80
C ALA A 169 -11.68 -12.70 4.33
N TYR A 170 -11.76 -13.99 4.07
CA TYR A 170 -11.92 -14.54 2.72
C TYR A 170 -13.25 -14.12 2.07
N MET A 171 -14.37 -14.22 2.81
CA MET A 171 -15.69 -13.81 2.31
C MET A 171 -15.74 -12.31 2.02
N GLU A 172 -15.18 -11.50 2.91
CA GLU A 172 -15.11 -10.05 2.77
C GLU A 172 -14.26 -9.65 1.56
N GLY A 173 -13.08 -10.25 1.37
CA GLY A 173 -12.24 -10.02 0.21
C GLY A 173 -12.93 -10.39 -1.10
N LYS A 174 -13.65 -11.52 -1.16
CA LYS A 174 -14.48 -11.91 -2.32
C LYS A 174 -15.57 -10.89 -2.61
N PHE A 175 -16.24 -10.41 -1.60
CA PHE A 175 -17.31 -9.42 -1.74
C PHE A 175 -16.77 -8.12 -2.35
N ILE A 176 -15.64 -7.59 -1.81
CA ILE A 176 -14.99 -6.39 -2.34
C ILE A 176 -14.58 -6.58 -3.80
N SER A 177 -13.92 -7.71 -4.10
CA SER A 177 -13.48 -8.04 -5.46
C SER A 177 -14.66 -8.10 -6.45
N SER A 178 -15.79 -8.67 -6.04
CA SER A 178 -17.01 -8.74 -6.86
C SER A 178 -17.61 -7.36 -7.12
N ILE A 179 -17.66 -6.49 -6.11
CA ILE A 179 -18.17 -5.11 -6.27
C ILE A 179 -17.29 -4.33 -7.23
N LYS A 180 -15.95 -4.47 -7.12
CA LYS A 180 -15.00 -3.81 -8.00
C LYS A 180 -15.23 -4.17 -9.47
N GLN A 181 -15.51 -5.43 -9.76
CA GLN A 181 -15.72 -5.89 -11.13
C GLN A 181 -17.08 -5.47 -11.69
N LYS A 182 -18.14 -5.59 -10.88
CA LYS A 182 -19.51 -5.34 -11.34
C LYS A 182 -19.89 -3.87 -11.40
N ASN A 183 -19.28 -3.03 -10.57
CA ASN A 183 -19.66 -1.63 -10.47
C ASN A 183 -18.50 -0.70 -10.10
N VAL A 184 -17.67 -0.39 -11.10
CA VAL A 184 -16.48 0.49 -10.95
C VAL A 184 -16.85 1.86 -10.39
N LYS A 185 -18.04 2.42 -10.76
CA LYS A 185 -18.51 3.73 -10.27
C LYS A 185 -18.86 3.69 -8.77
N MET A 186 -19.56 2.64 -8.33
CA MET A 186 -19.93 2.47 -6.92
C MET A 186 -18.68 2.27 -6.05
N PHE A 187 -17.70 1.50 -6.55
CA PHE A 187 -16.43 1.31 -5.85
C PHE A 187 -15.62 2.61 -5.75
N ALA A 188 -15.58 3.41 -6.82
CA ALA A 188 -14.93 4.72 -6.81
C ALA A 188 -15.56 5.66 -5.75
N SER A 189 -16.89 5.65 -5.62
CA SER A 189 -17.63 6.42 -4.62
C SER A 189 -17.33 5.96 -3.17
N LEU A 190 -17.26 4.66 -2.92
CA LEU A 190 -16.86 4.10 -1.62
C LEU A 190 -15.41 4.45 -1.25
N LYS A 191 -14.53 4.50 -2.25
CA LYS A 191 -13.12 4.88 -2.06
C LYS A 191 -12.93 6.38 -1.86
N ALA A 192 -13.78 7.21 -2.43
CA ALA A 192 -13.73 8.67 -2.26
C ALA A 192 -14.13 9.11 -0.83
N LYS A 193 -14.89 8.29 -0.10
CA LYS A 193 -15.26 8.48 1.31
C LYS A 193 -14.19 7.98 2.31
N ARG A 194 -13.02 7.61 1.81
CA ARG A 194 -11.82 7.21 2.56
C ARG A 194 -10.97 8.46 2.95
#